data_b6b1425978fa8357c611baf84e970289
#
_entry.id   b6b1425978fa8357c611baf84e970289
#
_cell.length_a   1.000
_cell.length_b   1.000
_cell.length_c   1.000
_cell.angle_alpha   90.00
_cell.angle_beta   90.00
_cell.angle_gamma   90.00
#
_symmetry.space_group_name_H-M   'P 1'
#
loop_
_entity.id
_entity.type
_entity.pdbx_description
1 polymer ?
#
loop_
_entity_poly.entity_id
_entity_poly.type
_entity_poly.pdbx_seq_one_letter_code
_entity_poly.pdbx_strand_id
1 'polypeptide(L)'
;SAITAHNRRFFATSIACLGAVLISTSAFAQTPNRSEADPALLNVLNQPLQSCSQAPQTGYLRNGYCAVTTQDAGVHGVCAVMDAQFLAYTKSQGNDLSTPNPKLRFPGLKPGDHWCVCAGRWQQALDAGVAPKVVLAASSKDVLGSLFLDDLAKHAVDPPAHLPPPKLP
;
A
#
# COMPACT_ATOMS: atom_id res chain seq x y z
N SER A 1 50.00 31.77 -76.14
CA SER A 1 51.11 32.31 -75.39
C SER A 1 50.96 31.88 -73.94
N ALA A 2 51.98 31.22 -73.50
CA ALA A 2 52.28 30.68 -72.19
C ALA A 2 52.33 31.75 -71.10
N ILE A 3 52.27 31.32 -69.86
CA ILE A 3 53.21 31.54 -68.73
C ILE A 3 52.54 30.89 -67.48
N THR A 4 52.99 29.80 -67.10
CA THR A 4 53.90 29.33 -66.07
C THR A 4 53.62 29.81 -64.64
N ALA A 5 53.33 28.81 -63.80
CA ALA A 5 53.80 28.49 -62.45
C ALA A 5 53.80 29.58 -61.33
N HIS A 6 53.32 29.21 -60.16
CA HIS A 6 54.23 28.93 -59.04
C HIS A 6 53.47 28.28 -57.89
N ASN A 7 54.00 27.17 -57.50
CA ASN A 7 53.68 26.34 -56.37
C ASN A 7 54.06 27.05 -55.04
N ARG A 8 53.16 27.23 -54.15
CA ARG A 8 53.46 27.44 -52.73
C ARG A 8 52.59 26.60 -51.84
N ARG A 9 53.18 25.57 -51.32
CA ARG A 9 52.64 24.74 -50.24
C ARG A 9 52.63 25.58 -48.96
N PHE A 10 51.50 25.79 -48.40
CA PHE A 10 51.35 26.16 -47.00
C PHE A 10 50.85 24.99 -46.23
N PHE A 11 51.68 24.47 -45.34
CA PHE A 11 51.33 23.53 -44.30
C PHE A 11 50.46 24.28 -43.32
N ALA A 12 49.18 23.92 -43.26
CA ALA A 12 48.28 24.32 -42.16
C ALA A 12 48.21 23.17 -41.18
N THR A 13 48.83 23.34 -40.06
CA THR A 13 48.75 22.48 -38.89
C THR A 13 47.31 22.52 -38.36
N SER A 14 46.57 21.43 -38.53
CA SER A 14 45.26 21.27 -37.91
C SER A 14 45.45 20.93 -36.46
N ILE A 15 45.14 21.86 -35.56
CA ILE A 15 44.98 21.61 -34.14
C ILE A 15 43.63 20.97 -33.95
N ALA A 16 43.63 19.66 -33.65
CA ALA A 16 42.41 18.93 -33.26
C ALA A 16 42.04 19.31 -31.82
N CYS A 17 41.06 20.17 -31.65
CA CYS A 17 40.39 20.36 -30.36
C CYS A 17 39.58 19.12 -30.03
N LEU A 18 40.09 18.24 -29.16
CA LEU A 18 39.29 17.25 -28.49
C LEU A 18 38.32 17.95 -27.53
N GLY A 19 37.09 18.18 -27.98
CA GLY A 19 36.00 18.57 -27.12
C GLY A 19 35.60 17.39 -26.26
N ALA A 20 35.97 17.38 -24.99
CA ALA A 20 35.43 16.44 -24.00
C ALA A 20 33.97 16.77 -23.81
N VAL A 21 33.08 15.95 -24.38
CA VAL A 21 31.65 15.99 -24.09
C VAL A 21 31.48 15.41 -22.68
N LEU A 22 31.31 16.26 -21.69
CA LEU A 22 30.88 15.88 -20.37
C LEU A 22 29.41 15.48 -20.47
N ILE A 23 29.15 14.19 -20.59
CA ILE A 23 27.80 13.61 -20.43
C ILE A 23 27.48 13.72 -18.94
N SER A 24 26.79 14.79 -18.56
CA SER A 24 26.18 14.90 -17.25
C SER A 24 25.06 13.84 -17.18
N THR A 25 25.36 12.70 -16.58
CA THR A 25 24.34 11.72 -16.17
C THR A 25 23.56 12.36 -15.03
N SER A 26 22.46 13.04 -15.36
CA SER A 26 21.45 13.40 -14.38
C SER A 26 20.88 12.10 -13.83
N ALA A 27 21.33 11.70 -12.65
CA ALA A 27 20.67 10.67 -11.88
C ALA A 27 19.27 11.20 -11.55
N PHE A 28 18.28 10.76 -12.32
CA PHE A 28 16.89 10.90 -11.91
C PHE A 28 16.77 10.13 -10.59
N ALA A 29 16.69 10.86 -9.49
CA ALA A 29 16.27 10.31 -8.22
C ALA A 29 14.87 9.73 -8.47
N GLN A 30 14.80 8.42 -8.57
CA GLN A 30 13.51 7.71 -8.61
C GLN A 30 12.85 7.99 -7.27
N THR A 31 11.78 8.79 -7.29
CA THR A 31 10.89 8.86 -6.13
C THR A 31 10.44 7.44 -5.85
N PRO A 32 10.60 6.92 -4.61
CA PRO A 32 10.17 5.57 -4.31
C PRO A 32 8.69 5.46 -4.66
N ASN A 33 8.38 4.46 -5.48
CA ASN A 33 7.01 4.15 -5.87
C ASN A 33 6.23 3.86 -4.58
N ARG A 34 5.26 4.70 -4.24
CA ARG A 34 4.45 4.65 -3.02
C ARG A 34 3.59 3.37 -2.89
N SER A 35 3.78 2.42 -3.79
CA SER A 35 3.08 1.14 -3.82
C SER A 35 3.79 0.02 -3.06
N GLU A 36 5.07 0.20 -2.67
CA GLU A 36 5.76 -0.76 -1.81
C GLU A 36 5.53 -0.41 -0.34
N ALA A 37 5.23 -1.44 0.45
CA ALA A 37 5.10 -1.30 1.90
C ALA A 37 6.41 -0.73 2.47
N ASP A 38 6.31 0.29 3.31
CA ASP A 38 7.45 0.74 4.10
C ASP A 38 7.95 -0.46 4.92
N PRO A 39 9.20 -0.90 4.77
CA PRO A 39 9.75 -2.04 5.53
C PRO A 39 9.74 -1.81 7.05
N ALA A 40 9.52 -0.57 7.50
CA ALA A 40 9.29 -0.25 8.90
C ALA A 40 7.87 -0.59 9.39
N LEU A 41 6.89 -0.80 8.48
CA LEU A 41 5.52 -1.12 8.85
C LEU A 41 5.36 -2.63 9.03
N LEU A 42 4.90 -3.02 10.21
CA LEU A 42 4.69 -4.41 10.57
C LEU A 42 3.20 -4.77 10.59
N ASN A 43 2.91 -6.02 10.22
CA ASN A 43 1.60 -6.62 10.41
C ASN A 43 1.44 -7.20 11.82
N VAL A 44 0.24 -7.68 12.14
CA VAL A 44 -0.08 -8.29 13.46
C VAL A 44 0.75 -9.53 13.79
N LEU A 45 1.42 -10.15 12.80
CA LEU A 45 2.33 -11.28 12.97
C LEU A 45 3.80 -10.84 13.14
N ASN A 46 4.04 -9.53 13.29
CA ASN A 46 5.38 -8.95 13.42
C ASN A 46 6.28 -9.17 12.19
N GLN A 47 5.68 -9.26 11.02
CA GLN A 47 6.32 -9.36 9.72
C GLN A 47 6.03 -8.09 8.89
N PRO A 48 6.74 -7.85 7.77
CA PRO A 48 6.43 -6.71 6.89
C PRO A 48 4.96 -6.70 6.48
N LEU A 49 4.32 -5.52 6.58
CA LEU A 49 2.91 -5.35 6.22
C LEU A 49 2.71 -5.59 4.73
N GLN A 50 1.80 -6.49 4.38
CA GLN A 50 1.45 -6.78 2.99
C GLN A 50 0.30 -5.89 2.49
N SER A 51 0.15 -5.80 1.17
CA SER A 51 -0.97 -5.11 0.55
C SER A 51 -2.29 -5.81 0.86
N CYS A 52 -3.31 -5.03 1.22
CA CYS A 52 -4.67 -5.53 1.45
C CYS A 52 -5.48 -5.60 0.16
N SER A 53 -5.57 -4.49 -0.59
CA SER A 53 -6.24 -4.45 -1.90
C SER A 53 -5.80 -3.25 -2.73
N GLN A 54 -5.57 -3.50 -4.02
CA GLN A 54 -5.34 -2.46 -5.03
C GLN A 54 -6.59 -2.19 -5.89
N ALA A 55 -7.57 -3.11 -5.87
CA ALA A 55 -8.82 -2.98 -6.60
C ALA A 55 -9.99 -3.64 -5.83
N PRO A 56 -10.81 -2.88 -5.10
CA PRO A 56 -10.74 -1.43 -4.89
C PRO A 56 -9.51 -1.02 -4.08
N GLN A 57 -8.91 0.14 -4.44
CA GLN A 57 -7.73 0.62 -3.74
C GLN A 57 -8.10 1.12 -2.34
N THR A 58 -7.59 0.43 -1.33
CA THR A 58 -7.92 0.64 0.07
C THR A 58 -6.83 1.38 0.86
N GLY A 59 -7.08 1.55 2.15
CA GLY A 59 -6.18 2.17 3.11
C GLY A 59 -6.51 3.63 3.40
N TYR A 60 -6.11 4.11 4.56
CA TYR A 60 -6.26 5.51 4.93
C TYR A 60 -5.55 6.42 3.92
N LEU A 61 -4.37 6.02 3.46
CA LEU A 61 -3.58 6.73 2.44
C LEU A 61 -4.00 6.38 1.00
N ARG A 62 -4.97 5.50 0.80
CA ARG A 62 -5.39 5.00 -0.53
C ARG A 62 -4.22 4.48 -1.37
N ASN A 63 -3.32 3.73 -0.76
CA ASN A 63 -2.16 3.11 -1.41
C ASN A 63 -2.23 1.57 -1.44
N GLY A 64 -3.36 1.00 -0.99
CA GLY A 64 -3.59 -0.44 -0.96
C GLY A 64 -3.14 -1.14 0.32
N TYR A 65 -2.55 -0.40 1.27
CA TYR A 65 -2.07 -0.93 2.55
C TYR A 65 -2.90 -0.41 3.72
N CYS A 66 -3.14 -1.25 4.72
CA CYS A 66 -3.79 -0.87 5.96
C CYS A 66 -2.77 -0.25 6.95
N ALA A 67 -1.95 0.65 6.43
CA ALA A 67 -0.98 1.39 7.24
C ALA A 67 -1.70 2.44 8.09
N VAL A 68 -1.44 2.45 9.38
CA VAL A 68 -1.98 3.42 10.32
C VAL A 68 -1.02 4.60 10.45
N THR A 69 -1.56 5.80 10.47
CA THR A 69 -0.80 7.05 10.67
C THR A 69 -1.30 7.77 11.92
N THR A 70 -0.53 8.76 12.38
CA THR A 70 -0.92 9.59 13.54
C THR A 70 -2.19 10.42 13.28
N GLN A 71 -2.57 10.65 12.02
CA GLN A 71 -3.80 11.34 11.63
C GLN A 71 -5.00 10.40 11.49
N ASP A 72 -4.76 9.09 11.47
CA ASP A 72 -5.81 8.08 11.34
C ASP A 72 -6.46 7.76 12.68
N ALA A 73 -7.33 8.63 13.14
CA ALA A 73 -8.05 8.45 14.41
C ALA A 73 -8.93 7.18 14.44
N GLY A 74 -9.31 6.65 13.27
CA GLY A 74 -10.11 5.43 13.14
C GLY A 74 -9.29 4.15 13.22
N VAL A 75 -7.97 4.24 13.15
CA VAL A 75 -7.07 3.08 13.07
C VAL A 75 -7.54 2.10 11.99
N HIS A 76 -7.52 2.54 10.72
CA HIS A 76 -7.97 1.74 9.56
C HIS A 76 -6.94 0.65 9.21
N GLY A 77 -6.59 -0.16 10.20
CA GLY A 77 -5.51 -1.11 10.15
C GLY A 77 -5.94 -2.57 9.93
N VAL A 78 -7.22 -2.90 9.96
CA VAL A 78 -7.71 -4.28 9.78
C VAL A 78 -8.00 -4.54 8.32
N CYS A 79 -7.24 -5.41 7.65
CA CYS A 79 -7.57 -5.89 6.32
C CYS A 79 -8.67 -6.94 6.42
N ALA A 80 -9.90 -6.55 6.14
CA ALA A 80 -11.07 -7.41 6.23
C ALA A 80 -11.59 -7.81 4.84
N VAL A 81 -12.11 -9.06 4.75
CA VAL A 81 -12.77 -9.58 3.57
C VAL A 81 -14.27 -9.31 3.72
N MET A 82 -14.82 -8.47 2.87
CA MET A 82 -16.23 -8.09 2.96
C MET A 82 -17.16 -9.28 2.74
N ASP A 83 -18.18 -9.38 3.57
CA ASP A 83 -19.32 -10.28 3.36
C ASP A 83 -20.64 -9.51 3.50
N ALA A 84 -21.72 -10.13 3.05
CA ALA A 84 -23.03 -9.48 3.02
C ALA A 84 -23.55 -9.15 4.43
N GLN A 85 -23.25 -9.99 5.43
CA GLN A 85 -23.71 -9.82 6.80
C GLN A 85 -23.02 -8.63 7.47
N PHE A 86 -21.69 -8.54 7.35
CA PHE A 86 -20.93 -7.41 7.87
C PHE A 86 -21.33 -6.11 7.17
N LEU A 87 -21.45 -6.11 5.83
CA LEU A 87 -21.86 -4.91 5.10
C LEU A 87 -23.24 -4.39 5.52
N ALA A 88 -24.21 -5.28 5.69
CA ALA A 88 -25.53 -4.90 6.19
C ALA A 88 -25.48 -4.38 7.63
N TYR A 89 -24.74 -5.06 8.50
CA TYR A 89 -24.61 -4.67 9.89
C TYR A 89 -23.93 -3.31 10.04
N THR A 90 -22.75 -3.12 9.46
CA THR A 90 -22.00 -1.87 9.61
C THR A 90 -22.76 -0.67 9.04
N LYS A 91 -23.53 -0.87 7.96
CA LYS A 91 -24.45 0.13 7.42
C LYS A 91 -25.54 0.50 8.43
N SER A 92 -26.17 -0.48 9.10
CA SER A 92 -27.17 -0.24 10.14
C SER A 92 -26.61 0.54 11.34
N GLN A 93 -25.29 0.43 11.57
CA GLN A 93 -24.55 1.15 12.62
C GLN A 93 -24.02 2.51 12.16
N GLY A 94 -24.51 3.02 11.03
CA GLY A 94 -24.11 4.33 10.48
C GLY A 94 -22.79 4.35 9.71
N ASN A 95 -22.21 3.18 9.43
CA ASN A 95 -21.00 3.05 8.61
C ASN A 95 -21.34 2.36 7.28
N ASP A 96 -21.85 3.11 6.32
CA ASP A 96 -22.24 2.58 5.01
C ASP A 96 -21.02 2.37 4.11
N LEU A 97 -20.58 1.13 4.02
CA LEU A 97 -19.50 0.72 3.11
C LEU A 97 -20.02 0.18 1.76
N SER A 98 -21.34 0.12 1.53
CA SER A 98 -21.90 -0.46 0.32
C SER A 98 -22.27 0.60 -0.71
N THR A 99 -22.62 1.82 -0.29
CA THR A 99 -23.06 2.88 -1.19
C THR A 99 -21.86 3.62 -1.77
N PRO A 100 -21.74 3.73 -3.11
CA PRO A 100 -20.68 4.53 -3.75
C PRO A 100 -20.73 6.00 -3.31
N ASN A 101 -19.54 6.59 -3.09
CA ASN A 101 -19.39 8.02 -2.82
C ASN A 101 -18.32 8.62 -3.73
N PRO A 102 -18.72 9.17 -4.90
CA PRO A 102 -17.78 9.75 -5.87
C PRO A 102 -16.94 10.90 -5.32
N LYS A 103 -17.47 11.69 -4.38
CA LYS A 103 -16.72 12.80 -3.74
C LYS A 103 -15.52 12.32 -2.95
N LEU A 104 -15.61 11.11 -2.37
CA LEU A 104 -14.52 10.45 -1.64
C LEU A 104 -13.76 9.45 -2.52
N ARG A 105 -14.06 9.37 -3.82
CA ARG A 105 -13.53 8.35 -4.74
C ARG A 105 -13.71 6.93 -4.17
N PHE A 106 -14.86 6.70 -3.54
CA PHE A 106 -15.21 5.44 -2.92
C PHE A 106 -16.22 4.70 -3.80
N PRO A 107 -15.90 3.49 -4.31
CA PRO A 107 -16.74 2.78 -5.27
C PRO A 107 -17.94 2.07 -4.66
N GLY A 108 -18.02 2.00 -3.32
CA GLY A 108 -18.89 1.05 -2.63
C GLY A 108 -18.31 -0.36 -2.67
N LEU A 109 -18.50 -1.13 -1.62
CA LEU A 109 -17.95 -2.46 -1.48
C LEU A 109 -19.04 -3.52 -1.64
N LYS A 110 -18.64 -4.68 -2.13
CA LYS A 110 -19.46 -5.88 -2.29
C LYS A 110 -18.78 -7.07 -1.61
N PRO A 111 -19.52 -8.16 -1.34
CA PRO A 111 -18.92 -9.39 -0.82
C PRO A 111 -17.72 -9.85 -1.67
N GLY A 112 -16.65 -10.24 -0.98
CA GLY A 112 -15.38 -10.63 -1.59
C GLY A 112 -14.34 -9.50 -1.73
N ASP A 113 -14.75 -8.24 -1.66
CA ASP A 113 -13.79 -7.12 -1.65
C ASP A 113 -12.97 -7.12 -0.35
N HIS A 114 -11.71 -6.71 -0.45
CA HIS A 114 -10.85 -6.49 0.71
C HIS A 114 -10.80 -5.00 1.03
N TRP A 115 -10.88 -4.66 2.31
CA TRP A 115 -10.89 -3.27 2.74
C TRP A 115 -10.23 -3.07 4.11
N CYS A 116 -9.52 -1.97 4.27
CA CYS A 116 -8.97 -1.56 5.55
C CYS A 116 -10.08 -0.98 6.44
N VAL A 117 -10.56 -1.77 7.38
CA VAL A 117 -11.63 -1.40 8.29
C VAL A 117 -11.05 -0.76 9.55
N CYS A 118 -11.78 0.21 10.12
CA CYS A 118 -11.47 0.77 11.43
C CYS A 118 -11.44 -0.35 12.49
N ALA A 119 -10.44 -0.36 13.37
CA ALA A 119 -10.33 -1.35 14.44
C ALA A 119 -11.60 -1.39 15.31
N GLY A 120 -12.13 -0.21 15.70
CA GLY A 120 -13.37 -0.13 16.48
C GLY A 120 -14.60 -0.66 15.75
N ARG A 121 -14.69 -0.53 14.41
CA ARG A 121 -15.80 -1.09 13.64
C ARG A 121 -15.73 -2.60 13.51
N TRP A 122 -14.51 -3.14 13.41
CA TRP A 122 -14.31 -4.58 13.43
C TRP A 122 -14.66 -5.17 14.80
N GLN A 123 -14.21 -4.53 15.91
CA GLN A 123 -14.59 -4.95 17.27
C GLN A 123 -16.10 -4.91 17.49
N GLN A 124 -16.76 -3.84 17.05
CA GLN A 124 -18.22 -3.71 17.12
C GLN A 124 -18.93 -4.87 16.43
N ALA A 125 -18.43 -5.29 15.27
CA ALA A 125 -18.97 -6.43 14.54
C ALA A 125 -18.68 -7.77 15.23
N LEU A 126 -17.49 -7.89 15.86
CA LEU A 126 -17.13 -9.06 16.67
C LEU A 126 -18.08 -9.23 17.85
N ASP A 127 -18.36 -8.16 18.59
CA ASP A 127 -19.26 -8.16 19.73
C ASP A 127 -20.70 -8.55 19.34
N ALA A 128 -21.08 -8.22 18.09
CA ALA A 128 -22.38 -8.58 17.51
C ALA A 128 -22.38 -9.98 16.84
N GLY A 129 -21.27 -10.69 16.83
CA GLY A 129 -21.16 -12.03 16.21
C GLY A 129 -21.17 -12.02 14.67
N VAL A 130 -20.84 -10.88 14.05
CA VAL A 130 -20.86 -10.67 12.58
C VAL A 130 -19.53 -10.10 12.04
N ALA A 131 -18.45 -10.30 12.78
CA ALA A 131 -17.13 -9.85 12.33
C ALA A 131 -16.72 -10.53 11.02
N PRO A 132 -16.28 -9.76 10.02
CA PRO A 132 -15.82 -10.32 8.76
C PRO A 132 -14.46 -11.03 8.94
N LYS A 133 -14.14 -11.92 8.02
CA LYS A 133 -12.83 -12.55 7.94
C LYS A 133 -11.74 -11.49 7.72
N VAL A 134 -10.53 -11.78 8.19
CA VAL A 134 -9.38 -10.88 8.11
C VAL A 134 -8.17 -11.54 7.47
N VAL A 135 -7.30 -10.72 6.87
CA VAL A 135 -5.98 -11.12 6.37
C VAL A 135 -4.94 -10.61 7.36
N LEU A 136 -4.36 -11.50 8.15
CA LEU A 136 -3.40 -11.13 9.21
C LEU A 136 -2.13 -10.51 8.64
N ALA A 137 -1.61 -11.07 7.54
CA ALA A 137 -0.41 -10.57 6.87
C ALA A 137 -0.57 -9.13 6.33
N ALA A 138 -1.82 -8.69 6.08
CA ALA A 138 -2.15 -7.36 5.56
C ALA A 138 -2.81 -6.45 6.61
N SER A 139 -2.92 -6.89 7.87
CA SER A 139 -3.46 -6.10 8.99
C SER A 139 -2.31 -5.51 9.81
N SER A 140 -2.36 -4.19 10.05
CA SER A 140 -1.32 -3.46 10.77
C SER A 140 -1.17 -3.92 12.22
N LYS A 141 0.06 -4.00 12.69
CA LYS A 141 0.38 -4.25 14.10
C LYS A 141 -0.26 -3.21 15.05
N ASP A 142 -0.48 -2.00 14.57
CA ASP A 142 -1.04 -0.91 15.39
C ASP A 142 -2.46 -1.21 15.90
N VAL A 143 -3.22 -2.10 15.22
CA VAL A 143 -4.55 -2.51 15.70
C VAL A 143 -4.50 -3.26 17.03
N LEU A 144 -3.35 -3.86 17.38
CA LEU A 144 -3.18 -4.57 18.65
C LEU A 144 -3.18 -3.64 19.88
N GLY A 145 -3.19 -2.33 19.67
CA GLY A 145 -3.48 -1.36 20.73
C GLY A 145 -4.92 -1.39 21.25
N SER A 146 -5.85 -1.98 20.46
CA SER A 146 -7.28 -2.04 20.80
C SER A 146 -7.95 -3.40 20.49
N LEU A 147 -7.29 -4.27 19.74
CA LEU A 147 -7.79 -5.60 19.37
C LEU A 147 -6.88 -6.70 19.89
N PHE A 148 -7.45 -7.85 20.19
CA PHE A 148 -6.68 -9.04 20.57
C PHE A 148 -6.32 -9.87 19.33
N LEU A 149 -5.04 -10.29 19.26
CA LEU A 149 -4.56 -11.13 18.18
C LEU A 149 -5.35 -12.45 18.07
N ASP A 150 -5.73 -13.04 19.21
CA ASP A 150 -6.49 -14.29 19.24
C ASP A 150 -7.84 -14.17 18.56
N ASP A 151 -8.52 -13.02 18.69
CA ASP A 151 -9.80 -12.79 18.03
C ASP A 151 -9.65 -12.57 16.52
N LEU A 152 -8.62 -11.84 16.12
CA LEU A 152 -8.25 -11.71 14.70
C LEU A 152 -7.91 -13.07 14.10
N ALA A 153 -7.13 -13.88 14.81
CA ALA A 153 -6.70 -15.21 14.34
C ALA A 153 -7.86 -16.19 14.16
N LYS A 154 -8.88 -16.17 15.04
CA LYS A 154 -10.11 -16.98 14.89
C LYS A 154 -10.88 -16.61 13.61
N HIS A 155 -10.72 -15.39 13.11
CA HIS A 155 -11.37 -14.88 11.90
C HIS A 155 -10.45 -14.85 10.68
N ALA A 156 -9.19 -15.31 10.81
CA ALA A 156 -8.21 -15.22 9.75
C ALA A 156 -8.53 -16.14 8.56
N VAL A 157 -8.29 -15.63 7.34
CA VAL A 157 -8.23 -16.45 6.11
C VAL A 157 -6.84 -17.02 5.89
N ASP A 158 -5.83 -16.46 6.54
CA ASP A 158 -4.41 -16.82 6.50
C ASP A 158 -3.88 -17.15 7.91
N PRO A 159 -4.48 -18.12 8.63
CA PRO A 159 -4.07 -18.41 10.00
C PRO A 159 -2.59 -18.83 10.02
N PRO A 160 -1.79 -18.29 10.96
CA PRO A 160 -0.40 -18.67 11.08
C PRO A 160 -0.29 -20.15 11.44
N ALA A 161 0.65 -20.85 10.83
CA ALA A 161 0.85 -22.30 11.02
C ALA A 161 1.16 -22.70 12.48
N HIS A 162 1.47 -21.74 13.35
CA HIS A 162 1.90 -21.98 14.74
C HIS A 162 1.40 -20.90 15.72
N LEU A 163 0.12 -20.56 15.70
CA LEU A 163 -0.40 -19.94 16.92
C LEU A 163 -0.54 -21.05 17.97
N PRO A 164 -0.01 -20.86 19.20
CA PRO A 164 -0.33 -21.76 20.30
C PRO A 164 -1.86 -21.78 20.48
N PRO A 165 -2.45 -22.91 20.88
CA PRO A 165 -3.88 -22.97 21.15
C PRO A 165 -4.26 -21.86 22.14
N PRO A 166 -5.45 -21.24 22.01
CA PRO A 166 -5.88 -20.20 22.92
C PRO A 166 -5.78 -20.74 24.35
N LYS A 167 -5.14 -19.98 25.24
CA LYS A 167 -5.18 -20.28 26.66
C LYS A 167 -6.64 -20.16 27.08
N LEU A 168 -7.29 -21.30 27.31
CA LEU A 168 -8.60 -21.33 27.95
C LEU A 168 -8.45 -20.73 29.37
N PRO A 169 -9.44 -19.93 29.81
CA PRO A 169 -9.44 -19.33 31.12
C PRO A 169 -9.48 -20.36 32.25
#